data_4379e8822d21f8be5bb76c52f7548a0d
#
_entry.id   4379e8822d21f8be5bb76c52f7548a0d
#
_cell.length_a   1.000
_cell.length_b   1.000
_cell.length_c   1.000
_cell.angle_alpha   90.00
_cell.angle_beta   90.00
_cell.angle_gamma   90.00
#
_symmetry.space_group_name_H-M   'P 1'
#
loop_
_entity.id
_entity.type
_entity.pdbx_description
1 polymer ?
#
loop_
_entity_poly.entity_id
_entity_poly.type
_entity_poly.pdbx_seq_one_letter_code
_entity_poly.pdbx_strand_id
1 'polypeptide(L)' 'MSEGWNILVVDDEPPIRAELRYLLEKDTRVGQIAEAGNVTEAVESILSNKPNVLFLDITMPGR' A
#
# COMPACT_ATOMS: atom_id res chain seq x y z
N MET A 1 16.82 -5.96 12.63
CA MET A 1 15.73 -5.88 12.64
C MET A 1 15.20 -5.11 11.62
N SER A 2 14.23 -5.33 11.09
CA SER A 2 13.73 -4.73 10.08
C SER A 2 13.10 -3.63 10.42
N GLU A 3 13.57 -2.65 10.30
CA GLU A 3 13.06 -1.63 10.73
C GLU A 3 12.48 -0.77 9.79
N GLY A 4 12.27 -1.03 8.65
CA GLY A 4 11.66 -0.15 7.67
C GLY A 4 10.21 0.07 7.95
N TRP A 5 9.61 1.08 7.33
CA TRP A 5 8.20 1.33 7.45
C TRP A 5 7.44 0.29 6.65
N ASN A 6 6.33 -0.15 7.20
CA ASN A 6 5.47 -1.13 6.55
C ASN A 6 4.34 -0.35 5.91
N ILE A 7 4.27 -0.36 4.58
CA ILE A 7 3.36 0.51 3.85
C ILE A 7 2.32 -0.30 3.12
N LEU A 8 1.09 0.17 3.12
CA LEU A 8 0.03 -0.42 2.33
C LEU A 8 -0.42 0.62 1.30
N VAL A 9 -0.42 0.24 0.02
CA VAL A 9 -0.89 1.09 -1.06
C VAL A 9 -2.23 0.55 -1.53
N VAL A 10 -3.27 1.36 -1.50
CA VAL A 10 -4.62 0.96 -1.91
C VAL A 10 -5.02 1.79 -3.10
N ASP A 11 -5.21 1.17 -4.25
CA ASP A 11 -5.60 1.86 -5.47
C ASP A 11 -6.19 0.82 -6.41
N ASP A 12 -7.32 1.11 -7.03
CA ASP A 12 -7.97 0.13 -7.88
C ASP A 12 -7.36 0.09 -9.28
N GLU A 13 -6.35 0.91 -9.57
CA GLU A 13 -5.72 0.91 -10.88
C GLU A 13 -4.32 0.32 -10.77
N PRO A 14 -4.11 -0.89 -11.25
CA PRO A 14 -2.82 -1.55 -11.11
C PRO A 14 -1.62 -0.74 -11.60
N PRO A 15 -1.70 -0.02 -12.73
CA PRO A 15 -0.52 0.75 -13.17
C PRO A 15 -0.15 1.85 -12.19
N ILE A 16 -1.15 2.49 -11.58
CA ILE A 16 -0.88 3.56 -10.63
C ILE A 16 -0.26 2.96 -9.37
N ARG A 17 -0.79 1.82 -8.93
CA ARG A 17 -0.26 1.15 -7.76
C ARG A 17 1.19 0.74 -7.97
N ALA A 18 1.50 0.22 -9.16
CA ALA A 18 2.85 -0.22 -9.46
C ALA A 18 3.82 0.94 -9.48
N GLU A 19 3.39 2.07 -10.03
CA GLU A 19 4.26 3.22 -10.08
C GLU A 19 4.54 3.76 -8.70
N LEU A 20 3.54 3.84 -7.86
CA LEU A 20 3.71 4.32 -6.50
C LEU A 20 4.63 3.40 -5.72
N ARG A 21 4.45 2.09 -5.89
CA ARG A 21 5.33 1.15 -5.24
C ARG A 21 6.78 1.34 -5.69
N TYR A 22 6.98 1.55 -7.00
CA TYR A 22 8.32 1.72 -7.52
C TYR A 22 8.99 2.94 -6.88
N LEU A 23 8.24 4.04 -6.74
CA LEU A 23 8.80 5.24 -6.13
C LEU A 23 9.10 5.01 -4.64
N LEU A 24 8.22 4.30 -3.96
CA LEU A 24 8.43 4.06 -2.53
C LEU A 24 9.60 3.15 -2.28
N GLU A 25 9.85 2.20 -3.18
CA GLU A 25 10.96 1.27 -2.99
C GLU A 25 12.30 1.97 -3.03
N LYS A 26 12.36 3.17 -3.55
CA LYS A 26 13.61 3.90 -3.60
C LYS A 26 13.95 4.56 -2.27
N ASP A 27 13.01 4.62 -1.35
CA ASP A 27 13.25 5.27 -0.07
C ASP A 27 13.80 4.24 0.90
N THR A 28 14.99 4.49 1.41
CA THR A 28 15.65 3.50 2.28
C THR A 28 14.94 3.32 3.61
N ARG A 29 14.00 4.19 3.95
CA ARG A 29 13.24 4.03 5.19
C ARG A 29 12.11 3.04 5.04
N VAL A 30 11.78 2.64 3.81
CA VAL A 30 10.68 1.73 3.58
C VAL A 30 11.16 0.30 3.76
N GLY A 31 10.42 -0.48 4.53
CA GLY A 31 10.77 -1.87 4.75
C GLY A 31 9.97 -2.81 3.88
N GLN A 32 8.65 -2.75 3.97
CA GLN A 32 7.80 -3.62 3.18
C GLN A 32 6.70 -2.82 2.55
N ILE A 33 6.25 -3.23 1.37
CA ILE A 33 5.14 -2.59 0.69
C ILE A 33 4.14 -3.66 0.30
N ALA A 34 2.90 -3.50 0.74
CA ALA A 34 1.81 -4.36 0.33
C ALA A 34 0.88 -3.56 -0.57
N GLU A 35 0.11 -4.23 -1.39
CA GLU A 35 -0.81 -3.58 -2.31
C GLU A 35 -2.20 -4.15 -2.14
N ALA A 36 -3.20 -3.33 -2.31
CA ALA A 36 -4.58 -3.76 -2.30
C ALA A 36 -5.33 -3.03 -3.41
N GLY A 37 -6.19 -3.73 -4.10
CA GLY A 37 -6.92 -3.16 -5.22
C GLY A 37 -8.34 -2.82 -4.89
N ASN A 38 -8.81 -3.12 -3.69
CA ASN A 38 -10.16 -2.78 -3.28
C ASN A 38 -10.24 -2.78 -1.76
N VAL A 39 -11.40 -2.43 -1.25
CA VAL A 39 -11.56 -2.28 0.20
C VAL A 39 -11.38 -3.60 0.94
N THR A 40 -11.90 -4.67 0.39
CA THR A 40 -11.79 -5.97 1.04
C THR A 40 -10.33 -6.37 1.20
N GLU A 41 -9.55 -6.22 0.13
CA GLU A 41 -8.12 -6.54 0.20
C GLU A 41 -7.39 -5.61 1.16
N ALA A 42 -7.80 -4.35 1.19
CA ALA A 42 -7.17 -3.39 2.09
C ALA A 42 -7.38 -3.79 3.54
N VAL A 43 -8.60 -4.16 3.89
CA VAL A 43 -8.90 -4.56 5.26
C VAL A 43 -8.11 -5.81 5.63
N GLU A 44 -8.06 -6.78 4.72
CA GLU A 44 -7.31 -8.00 4.99
C GLU A 44 -5.83 -7.70 5.20
N SER A 45 -5.29 -6.80 4.41
CA SER A 45 -3.89 -6.45 4.52
C SER A 45 -3.60 -5.69 5.81
N ILE A 46 -4.51 -4.82 6.21
CA ILE A 46 -4.34 -4.11 7.47
C ILE A 46 -4.30 -5.10 8.63
N LEU A 47 -5.19 -6.08 8.61
CA LEU A 47 -5.24 -7.03 9.71
C LEU A 47 -4.04 -7.97 9.73
N SER A 48 -3.55 -8.36 8.56
CA SER A 48 -2.46 -9.32 8.54
C SER A 48 -1.09 -8.66 8.56
N ASN A 49 -0.92 -7.50 7.95
CA ASN A 49 0.40 -6.88 7.84
C ASN A 49 0.60 -5.71 8.78
N LYS A 50 -0.46 -5.15 9.31
CA LYS A 50 -0.40 -4.06 10.29
C LYS A 50 0.51 -2.93 9.82
N PRO A 51 0.16 -2.29 8.70
CA PRO A 51 1.03 -1.25 8.15
C PRO A 51 1.11 -0.03 9.05
N ASN A 52 2.25 0.66 8.95
CA ASN A 52 2.44 1.92 9.65
C ASN A 52 1.94 3.09 8.83
N VAL A 53 1.95 2.96 7.50
CA VAL A 53 1.59 4.05 6.59
C VAL A 53 0.61 3.51 5.58
N LEU A 54 -0.41 4.28 5.27
CA LEU A 54 -1.43 3.89 4.33
C LEU A 54 -1.53 4.96 3.24
N PHE A 55 -1.35 4.55 1.98
CA PHE A 55 -1.60 5.43 0.85
C PHE A 55 -2.92 5.00 0.25
N LEU A 56 -3.92 5.87 0.28
CA LEU A 56 -5.25 5.52 -0.14
C LEU A 56 -5.72 6.45 -1.24
N ASP A 57 -6.17 5.88 -2.35
CA ASP A 57 -6.72 6.66 -3.44
C ASP A 57 -8.20 6.88 -3.15
N ILE A 58 -8.56 8.09 -2.80
CA ILE A 58 -9.91 8.37 -2.41
C ILE A 58 -10.81 8.60 -3.60
N THR A 59 -10.30 8.49 -4.82
CA THR A 59 -11.14 8.64 -5.99
C THR A 59 -11.59 7.29 -6.52
N MET A 60 -11.42 6.22 -5.75
CA MET A 60 -11.81 4.91 -6.20
C MET A 60 -13.25 4.86 -6.54
N PRO A 61 -13.61 4.29 -7.69
CA PRO A 61 -15.02 4.17 -8.04
C PRO A 61 -15.70 3.13 -7.17
N GLY A 62 -16.98 3.13 -7.17
CA GLY A 62 -17.71 2.11 -6.45
C GLY A 62 -17.93 2.43 -5.00
N ARG A 63 -17.59 3.62 -4.58
CA ARG A 63 -17.83 3.95 -3.23
C ARG A 63 -19.22 4.18 -2.96
#